data_be2b0f75bb9089c57adcc26177f387be
#
_entry.id   be2b0f75bb9089c57adcc26177f387be
#
_cell.length_a   1.000
_cell.length_b   1.000
_cell.length_c   1.000
_cell.angle_alpha   90.00
_cell.angle_beta   90.00
_cell.angle_gamma   90.00
#
_symmetry.space_group_name_H-M   'P 1'
#
loop_
_entity.id
_entity.type
_entity.pdbx_description
1 polymer ?
#
loop_
_entity_poly.entity_id
_entity_poly.type
_entity_poly.pdbx_seq_one_letter_code
_entity_poly.pdbx_strand_id
1 'polypeptide(L)'
;MLIYIFYFFIAIVVVQLFYYLGVFGKFAFAKPQHVKPKNLPVSVIVCAKNEEENVKKYIPLLAQQDYPDFEIVLIDDASSDETLEVFEEFEKEFSNIRLVKVENNEAFWGNKKYALTLGIKAAKKDYLLFTDADCFPSSKDWITSMTSQFTMNKTIVLGYGGYEKVERSFLNKIIRFETVLTAIQYFSWAKIGLPYMGVGRNLAYKKEEFFNVNGFIDHIQVRSGDDDLFINQAANKANTTISYTPESFTYSEPKKTYKEWFTQKRRHISTAEHYKFFDKMQLGLFFVSQLFFFLLVIILLAFQFQWIAVLAILATRYTIVWTVVGCSAGKLKENDIKIWFPVVEIALILTQINIFITNIFSKPVYWK
;
A
#
# COMPACT_ATOMS: atom_id res chain seq x y z
N MET A 1 6.50 42.50 1.47
CA MET A 1 5.87 41.26 1.98
C MET A 1 5.54 40.29 0.84
N LEU A 2 4.75 40.67 -0.15
CA LEU A 2 4.33 39.75 -1.24
C LEU A 2 5.50 39.15 -2.04
N ILE A 3 6.58 39.89 -2.26
CA ILE A 3 7.76 39.35 -2.95
C ILE A 3 8.42 38.17 -2.21
N TYR A 4 8.44 38.18 -0.87
CA TYR A 4 8.96 37.06 -0.08
C TYR A 4 8.02 35.85 -0.14
N ILE A 5 6.70 36.08 -0.17
CA ILE A 5 5.69 35.03 -0.38
C ILE A 5 5.89 34.38 -1.76
N PHE A 6 6.18 35.19 -2.78
CA PHE A 6 6.43 34.68 -4.13
C PHE A 6 7.74 33.84 -4.19
N TYR A 7 8.82 34.28 -3.56
CA TYR A 7 10.04 33.45 -3.51
C TYR A 7 9.83 32.15 -2.72
N PHE A 8 9.04 32.21 -1.65
CA PHE A 8 8.68 30.99 -0.91
C PHE A 8 7.83 30.06 -1.78
N PHE A 9 6.89 30.58 -2.56
CA PHE A 9 6.14 29.81 -3.54
C PHE A 9 7.05 29.10 -4.55
N ILE A 10 8.04 29.80 -5.10
CA ILE A 10 9.03 29.18 -6.02
C ILE A 10 9.78 28.05 -5.30
N ALA A 11 10.23 28.25 -4.07
CA ALA A 11 10.92 27.22 -3.28
C ALA A 11 10.04 25.97 -3.09
N ILE A 12 8.76 26.15 -2.75
CA ILE A 12 7.78 25.05 -2.63
C ILE A 12 7.62 24.30 -3.96
N VAL A 13 7.51 25.01 -5.07
CA VAL A 13 7.44 24.38 -6.40
C VAL A 13 8.71 23.57 -6.71
N VAL A 14 9.89 24.09 -6.42
CA VAL A 14 11.15 23.37 -6.61
C VAL A 14 11.18 22.07 -5.78
N VAL A 15 10.71 22.11 -4.52
CA VAL A 15 10.58 20.90 -3.70
C VAL A 15 9.65 19.89 -4.36
N GLN A 16 8.48 20.31 -4.84
CA GLN A 16 7.56 19.40 -5.52
C GLN A 16 8.15 18.81 -6.81
N LEU A 17 8.80 19.63 -7.63
CA LEU A 17 9.45 19.16 -8.85
C LEU A 17 10.57 18.15 -8.54
N PHE A 18 11.31 18.34 -7.45
CA PHE A 18 12.26 17.35 -6.98
C PHE A 18 11.58 16.01 -6.64
N TYR A 19 10.46 16.01 -5.92
CA TYR A 19 9.71 14.78 -5.65
C TYR A 19 9.22 14.13 -6.93
N TYR A 20 8.54 14.89 -7.80
CA TYR A 20 7.92 14.30 -8.99
C TYR A 20 8.93 13.85 -10.04
N LEU A 21 9.94 14.63 -10.35
CA LEU A 21 10.95 14.28 -11.37
C LEU A 21 12.08 13.43 -10.78
N GLY A 22 12.61 13.80 -9.62
CA GLY A 22 13.77 13.14 -9.02
C GLY A 22 13.43 11.78 -8.40
N VAL A 23 12.31 11.69 -7.68
CA VAL A 23 11.90 10.47 -6.96
C VAL A 23 10.84 9.70 -7.76
N PHE A 24 9.66 10.27 -7.94
CA PHE A 24 8.50 9.57 -8.53
C PHE A 24 8.69 9.25 -10.02
N GLY A 25 9.47 10.04 -10.72
CA GLY A 25 9.90 9.74 -12.09
C GLY A 25 10.64 8.40 -12.22
N LYS A 26 11.28 7.90 -11.16
CA LYS A 26 11.97 6.60 -11.19
C LYS A 26 10.99 5.43 -11.38
N PHE A 27 9.79 5.52 -10.84
CA PHE A 27 8.74 4.55 -11.12
C PHE A 27 7.97 4.90 -12.40
N ALA A 28 7.58 6.16 -12.57
CA ALA A 28 6.78 6.60 -13.71
C ALA A 28 7.42 6.23 -15.07
N PHE A 29 8.73 6.41 -15.19
CA PHE A 29 9.49 6.14 -16.42
C PHE A 29 10.28 4.82 -16.38
N ALA A 30 10.00 3.94 -15.40
CA ALA A 30 10.59 2.62 -15.36
C ALA A 30 10.22 1.80 -16.59
N LYS A 31 11.17 1.01 -17.08
CA LYS A 31 10.93 0.06 -18.19
C LYS A 31 9.96 -1.04 -17.75
N PRO A 32 9.16 -1.61 -18.66
CA PRO A 32 8.36 -2.79 -18.35
C PRO A 32 9.19 -3.90 -17.70
N GLN A 33 8.60 -4.59 -16.72
CA GLN A 33 9.26 -5.75 -16.12
C GLN A 33 9.02 -6.97 -17.01
N HIS A 34 10.05 -7.81 -17.08
CA HIS A 34 9.94 -9.13 -17.70
C HIS A 34 9.78 -10.16 -16.58
N VAL A 35 8.69 -10.92 -16.66
CA VAL A 35 8.46 -12.06 -15.77
C VAL A 35 9.28 -13.24 -16.32
N LYS A 36 10.21 -13.72 -15.51
CA LYS A 36 10.92 -15.00 -15.77
C LYS A 36 10.43 -15.97 -14.71
N PRO A 37 9.61 -16.95 -15.07
CA PRO A 37 9.10 -17.92 -14.12
C PRO A 37 10.22 -18.58 -13.31
N LYS A 38 10.00 -18.73 -12.01
CA LYS A 38 10.87 -19.41 -11.08
C LYS A 38 10.03 -20.35 -10.23
N ASN A 39 10.41 -21.60 -10.17
CA ASN A 39 9.71 -22.60 -9.38
C ASN A 39 10.21 -22.58 -7.93
N LEU A 40 10.02 -21.44 -7.26
CA LEU A 40 10.38 -21.29 -5.86
C LEU A 40 9.24 -21.86 -4.98
N PRO A 41 9.55 -22.60 -3.91
CA PRO A 41 8.52 -23.12 -3.01
C PRO A 41 7.89 -21.97 -2.21
N VAL A 42 6.56 -21.78 -2.32
CA VAL A 42 5.86 -20.61 -1.76
C VAL A 42 4.80 -21.00 -0.76
N SER A 43 4.72 -20.30 0.37
CA SER A 43 3.55 -20.29 1.24
C SER A 43 2.79 -18.97 1.06
N VAL A 44 1.56 -19.06 0.57
CA VAL A 44 0.61 -17.93 0.52
C VAL A 44 -0.01 -17.80 1.91
N ILE A 45 0.11 -16.65 2.53
CA ILE A 45 -0.33 -16.39 3.90
C ILE A 45 -1.57 -15.50 3.87
N VAL A 46 -2.67 -16.00 4.41
CA VAL A 46 -3.95 -15.28 4.51
C VAL A 46 -4.43 -15.33 5.96
N CYS A 47 -4.58 -14.16 6.57
CA CYS A 47 -5.14 -14.04 7.92
C CYS A 47 -6.52 -13.39 7.85
N ALA A 48 -7.51 -14.04 8.46
CA ALA A 48 -8.89 -13.59 8.49
C ALA A 48 -9.41 -13.45 9.93
N LYS A 49 -10.32 -12.52 10.11
CA LYS A 49 -11.15 -12.37 11.31
C LYS A 49 -12.52 -11.83 10.92
N ASN A 50 -13.55 -12.66 11.05
CA ASN A 50 -14.92 -12.32 10.68
C ASN A 50 -15.03 -11.90 9.19
N GLU A 51 -14.54 -12.77 8.30
CA GLU A 51 -14.45 -12.53 6.85
C GLU A 51 -15.16 -13.62 6.04
N GLU A 52 -16.18 -14.27 6.60
CA GLU A 52 -16.90 -15.42 6.02
C GLU A 52 -17.22 -15.22 4.53
N GLU A 53 -17.89 -14.11 4.19
CA GLU A 53 -18.31 -13.80 2.82
C GLU A 53 -17.11 -13.68 1.87
N ASN A 54 -16.05 -13.02 2.33
CA ASN A 54 -14.85 -12.78 1.54
C ASN A 54 -14.05 -14.06 1.32
N VAL A 55 -13.89 -14.89 2.36
CA VAL A 55 -13.12 -16.14 2.25
C VAL A 55 -13.83 -17.15 1.35
N LYS A 56 -15.15 -17.26 1.41
CA LYS A 56 -15.95 -18.07 0.47
C LYS A 56 -15.72 -17.67 -0.99
N LYS A 57 -15.57 -16.36 -1.24
CA LYS A 57 -15.43 -15.79 -2.58
C LYS A 57 -13.99 -15.89 -3.11
N TYR A 58 -12.99 -15.64 -2.29
CA TYR A 58 -11.63 -15.37 -2.76
C TYR A 58 -10.61 -16.49 -2.52
N ILE A 59 -10.78 -17.35 -1.51
CA ILE A 59 -9.85 -18.47 -1.28
C ILE A 59 -9.81 -19.45 -2.46
N PRO A 60 -10.95 -19.80 -3.13
CA PRO A 60 -10.89 -20.64 -4.33
C PRO A 60 -10.05 -20.05 -5.47
N LEU A 61 -9.99 -18.70 -5.60
CA LEU A 61 -9.16 -18.05 -6.62
C LEU A 61 -7.65 -18.15 -6.30
N LEU A 62 -7.30 -18.20 -5.02
CA LEU A 62 -5.94 -18.46 -4.57
C LEU A 62 -5.56 -19.92 -4.76
N ALA A 63 -6.47 -20.85 -4.48
CA ALA A 63 -6.22 -22.28 -4.65
C ALA A 63 -6.04 -22.69 -6.14
N GLN A 64 -6.62 -21.91 -7.06
CA GLN A 64 -6.58 -22.14 -8.51
C GLN A 64 -5.41 -21.41 -9.21
N GLN A 65 -4.39 -20.96 -8.48
CA GLN A 65 -3.20 -20.36 -9.10
C GLN A 65 -2.43 -21.38 -9.92
N ASP A 66 -1.95 -20.98 -11.09
CA ASP A 66 -1.11 -21.82 -11.96
C ASP A 66 0.36 -21.75 -11.49
N TYR A 67 0.65 -22.52 -10.45
CA TYR A 67 1.99 -22.55 -9.84
C TYR A 67 2.32 -23.95 -9.31
N PRO A 68 3.54 -24.48 -9.59
CA PRO A 68 3.83 -25.92 -9.37
C PRO A 68 4.01 -26.32 -7.90
N ASP A 69 4.57 -25.47 -7.05
CA ASP A 69 4.89 -25.80 -5.66
C ASP A 69 4.51 -24.66 -4.70
N PHE A 70 3.26 -24.68 -4.25
CA PHE A 70 2.78 -23.75 -3.24
C PHE A 70 1.82 -24.39 -2.26
N GLU A 71 1.76 -23.82 -1.07
CA GLU A 71 0.71 -24.06 -0.09
C GLU A 71 0.02 -22.74 0.26
N ILE A 72 -1.20 -22.82 0.78
CA ILE A 72 -1.95 -21.70 1.35
C ILE A 72 -2.07 -21.95 2.85
N VAL A 73 -1.60 -21.00 3.65
CA VAL A 73 -1.74 -21.01 5.10
C VAL A 73 -2.87 -20.06 5.47
N LEU A 74 -4.02 -20.62 5.78
CA LEU A 74 -5.20 -19.87 6.26
C LEU A 74 -5.09 -19.74 7.78
N ILE A 75 -5.18 -18.51 8.27
CA ILE A 75 -5.06 -18.20 9.69
C ILE A 75 -6.38 -17.60 10.15
N ASP A 76 -7.09 -18.30 11.03
CA ASP A 76 -8.26 -17.77 11.70
C ASP A 76 -7.84 -17.05 12.98
N ASP A 77 -8.01 -15.72 13.04
CA ASP A 77 -7.69 -14.90 14.22
C ASP A 77 -8.88 -14.83 15.19
N ALA A 78 -9.30 -16.02 15.65
CA ALA A 78 -10.43 -16.21 16.58
C ALA A 78 -11.70 -15.51 16.09
N SER A 79 -12.18 -15.87 14.92
CA SER A 79 -13.43 -15.39 14.35
C SER A 79 -14.63 -15.80 15.18
N SER A 80 -15.70 -15.02 15.11
CA SER A 80 -16.97 -15.26 15.78
C SER A 80 -18.14 -15.55 14.81
N ASP A 81 -17.85 -15.46 13.50
CA ASP A 81 -18.75 -15.87 12.41
C ASP A 81 -18.33 -17.26 11.86
N GLU A 82 -18.84 -17.65 10.71
CA GLU A 82 -18.54 -18.96 10.10
C GLU A 82 -17.18 -19.00 9.36
N THR A 83 -16.29 -18.02 9.55
CA THR A 83 -14.96 -17.98 8.86
C THR A 83 -14.14 -19.25 9.13
N LEU A 84 -14.14 -19.72 10.39
CA LEU A 84 -13.36 -20.90 10.79
C LEU A 84 -13.92 -22.16 10.13
N GLU A 85 -15.22 -22.36 10.13
CA GLU A 85 -15.91 -23.50 9.53
C GLU A 85 -15.61 -23.56 8.01
N VAL A 86 -15.66 -22.41 7.33
CA VAL A 86 -15.31 -22.29 5.90
C VAL A 86 -13.85 -22.68 5.66
N PHE A 87 -12.94 -22.28 6.52
CA PHE A 87 -11.54 -22.67 6.41
C PHE A 87 -11.31 -24.18 6.63
N GLU A 88 -12.05 -24.80 7.54
CA GLU A 88 -12.03 -26.25 7.75
C GLU A 88 -12.57 -27.03 6.54
N GLU A 89 -13.56 -26.49 5.83
CA GLU A 89 -14.05 -27.04 4.58
C GLU A 89 -12.98 -26.98 3.48
N PHE A 90 -12.34 -25.82 3.30
CA PHE A 90 -11.29 -25.66 2.29
C PHE A 90 -10.03 -26.52 2.59
N GLU A 91 -9.66 -26.70 3.87
CA GLU A 91 -8.56 -27.61 4.22
C GLU A 91 -8.87 -29.07 3.85
N LYS A 92 -10.13 -29.48 3.91
CA LYS A 92 -10.55 -30.83 3.45
C LYS A 92 -10.63 -30.93 1.93
N GLU A 93 -11.04 -29.86 1.25
CA GLU A 93 -11.23 -29.84 -0.21
C GLU A 93 -9.90 -29.74 -0.96
N PHE A 94 -8.98 -28.89 -0.52
CA PHE A 94 -7.73 -28.57 -1.21
C PHE A 94 -6.51 -29.13 -0.45
N SER A 95 -5.78 -30.04 -1.06
CA SER A 95 -4.62 -30.69 -0.45
C SER A 95 -3.44 -29.77 -0.16
N ASN A 96 -3.39 -28.59 -0.76
CA ASN A 96 -2.36 -27.56 -0.57
C ASN A 96 -2.79 -26.46 0.40
N ILE A 97 -3.94 -26.59 1.06
CA ILE A 97 -4.39 -25.66 2.11
C ILE A 97 -4.03 -26.22 3.49
N ARG A 98 -3.65 -25.35 4.38
CA ARG A 98 -3.35 -25.63 5.77
C ARG A 98 -4.00 -24.58 6.67
N LEU A 99 -4.72 -25.04 7.68
CA LEU A 99 -5.37 -24.18 8.65
C LEU A 99 -4.51 -23.97 9.90
N VAL A 100 -4.46 -22.72 10.38
CA VAL A 100 -3.88 -22.32 11.65
C VAL A 100 -4.96 -21.62 12.46
N LYS A 101 -5.44 -22.28 13.52
CA LYS A 101 -6.43 -21.70 14.44
C LYS A 101 -5.70 -20.94 15.54
N VAL A 102 -6.09 -19.70 15.75
CA VAL A 102 -5.55 -18.86 16.83
C VAL A 102 -6.57 -18.83 17.96
N GLU A 103 -6.19 -19.33 19.10
CA GLU A 103 -7.00 -19.21 20.31
C GLU A 103 -6.86 -17.80 20.89
N ASN A 104 -7.97 -17.27 21.44
CA ASN A 104 -7.95 -15.99 22.13
C ASN A 104 -7.00 -16.06 23.34
N ASN A 105 -5.95 -15.25 23.29
CA ASN A 105 -5.05 -15.04 24.40
C ASN A 105 -5.20 -13.59 24.89
N GLU A 106 -5.56 -13.38 26.15
CA GLU A 106 -5.78 -12.04 26.73
C GLU A 106 -4.57 -11.10 26.53
N ALA A 107 -3.35 -11.64 26.57
CA ALA A 107 -2.13 -10.85 26.37
C ALA A 107 -1.96 -10.33 24.93
N PHE A 108 -2.57 -10.99 23.93
CA PHE A 108 -2.41 -10.68 22.50
C PHE A 108 -3.74 -10.48 21.77
N TRP A 109 -4.84 -10.37 22.50
CA TRP A 109 -6.19 -10.28 21.97
C TRP A 109 -6.33 -9.14 20.95
N GLY A 110 -6.89 -9.47 19.78
CA GLY A 110 -7.12 -8.52 18.69
C GLY A 110 -5.84 -8.04 17.99
N ASN A 111 -4.75 -8.80 18.08
CA ASN A 111 -3.47 -8.46 17.45
C ASN A 111 -3.18 -9.38 16.25
N LYS A 112 -3.53 -8.94 15.03
CA LYS A 112 -3.25 -9.62 13.75
C LYS A 112 -1.79 -10.08 13.65
N LYS A 113 -0.83 -9.36 14.25
CA LYS A 113 0.60 -9.69 14.23
C LYS A 113 0.90 -10.99 14.96
N TYR A 114 0.18 -11.28 16.05
CA TYR A 114 0.31 -12.55 16.75
C TYR A 114 -0.19 -13.71 15.87
N ALA A 115 -1.36 -13.56 15.27
CA ALA A 115 -1.91 -14.55 14.36
C ALA A 115 -0.98 -14.79 13.15
N LEU A 116 -0.51 -13.72 12.51
CA LEU A 116 0.48 -13.80 11.43
C LEU A 116 1.78 -14.49 11.86
N THR A 117 2.27 -14.23 13.08
CA THR A 117 3.48 -14.89 13.58
C THR A 117 3.30 -16.41 13.66
N LEU A 118 2.13 -16.88 14.11
CA LEU A 118 1.83 -18.32 14.17
C LEU A 118 1.74 -18.91 12.75
N GLY A 119 1.07 -18.22 11.82
CA GLY A 119 0.99 -18.64 10.42
C GLY A 119 2.36 -18.70 9.73
N ILE A 120 3.21 -17.68 9.92
CA ILE A 120 4.58 -17.65 9.38
C ILE A 120 5.42 -18.81 9.94
N LYS A 121 5.30 -19.12 11.23
CA LYS A 121 5.98 -20.28 11.83
C LYS A 121 5.47 -21.59 11.25
N ALA A 122 4.16 -21.71 11.04
CA ALA A 122 3.51 -22.91 10.51
C ALA A 122 3.81 -23.14 9.02
N ALA A 123 4.09 -22.08 8.26
CA ALA A 123 4.44 -22.16 6.83
C ALA A 123 5.63 -23.09 6.61
N LYS A 124 5.52 -23.99 5.62
CA LYS A 124 6.56 -24.98 5.31
C LYS A 124 7.60 -24.49 4.30
N LYS A 125 7.25 -23.44 3.51
CA LYS A 125 8.11 -22.95 2.43
C LYS A 125 8.88 -21.70 2.87
N ASP A 126 10.02 -21.48 2.19
CA ASP A 126 10.92 -20.37 2.52
C ASP A 126 10.48 -19.02 1.96
N TYR A 127 9.68 -19.01 0.91
CA TYR A 127 9.15 -17.78 0.30
C TYR A 127 7.72 -17.60 0.73
N LEU A 128 7.46 -16.47 1.38
CA LEU A 128 6.14 -16.10 1.87
C LEU A 128 5.52 -15.04 0.96
N LEU A 129 4.25 -15.23 0.62
CA LEU A 129 3.47 -14.29 -0.19
C LEU A 129 2.18 -13.96 0.55
N PHE A 130 1.99 -12.70 0.87
CA PHE A 130 0.89 -12.22 1.70
C PHE A 130 -0.20 -11.57 0.88
N THR A 131 -1.43 -11.85 1.25
CA THR A 131 -2.62 -11.13 0.81
C THR A 131 -3.65 -11.10 1.93
N ASP A 132 -4.56 -10.11 1.94
CA ASP A 132 -5.64 -10.06 2.91
C ASP A 132 -6.81 -10.95 2.47
N ALA A 133 -7.66 -11.35 3.43
CA ALA A 133 -8.80 -12.23 3.18
C ALA A 133 -9.88 -11.59 2.28
N ASP A 134 -9.93 -10.25 2.23
CA ASP A 134 -10.81 -9.46 1.36
C ASP A 134 -10.19 -9.12 0.00
N CYS A 135 -9.09 -9.78 -0.37
CA CYS A 135 -8.34 -9.53 -1.59
C CYS A 135 -8.32 -10.74 -2.52
N PHE A 136 -8.25 -10.48 -3.83
CA PHE A 136 -8.10 -11.49 -4.86
C PHE A 136 -7.01 -11.13 -5.87
N PRO A 137 -6.30 -12.11 -6.43
CA PRO A 137 -5.27 -11.89 -7.45
C PRO A 137 -5.90 -11.51 -8.80
N SER A 138 -5.22 -10.64 -9.54
CA SER A 138 -5.65 -10.19 -10.87
C SER A 138 -5.58 -11.28 -11.95
N SER A 139 -4.80 -12.34 -11.71
CA SER A 139 -4.59 -13.44 -12.67
C SER A 139 -4.20 -14.73 -11.96
N LYS A 140 -4.22 -15.84 -12.72
CA LYS A 140 -3.69 -17.13 -12.26
C LYS A 140 -2.16 -17.16 -12.18
N ASP A 141 -1.48 -16.17 -12.74
CA ASP A 141 -0.02 -16.03 -12.74
C ASP A 141 0.51 -15.11 -11.62
N TRP A 142 -0.33 -14.78 -10.63
CA TRP A 142 0.04 -13.87 -9.55
C TRP A 142 1.26 -14.35 -8.76
N ILE A 143 1.27 -15.62 -8.33
CA ILE A 143 2.41 -16.21 -7.61
C ILE A 143 3.66 -16.15 -8.50
N THR A 144 3.56 -16.58 -9.76
CA THR A 144 4.66 -16.54 -10.74
C THR A 144 5.23 -15.13 -10.90
N SER A 145 4.34 -14.14 -11.05
CA SER A 145 4.72 -12.75 -11.28
C SER A 145 5.42 -12.12 -10.08
N MET A 146 4.95 -12.42 -8.87
CA MET A 146 5.57 -11.96 -7.63
C MET A 146 6.91 -12.65 -7.38
N THR A 147 6.96 -13.97 -7.50
CA THR A 147 8.18 -14.76 -7.21
C THR A 147 9.29 -14.54 -8.23
N SER A 148 8.95 -14.17 -9.47
CA SER A 148 9.92 -13.86 -10.52
C SER A 148 10.91 -12.75 -10.13
N GLN A 149 10.51 -11.87 -9.19
CA GLN A 149 11.31 -10.73 -8.74
C GLN A 149 12.35 -11.10 -7.67
N PHE A 150 12.24 -12.25 -7.02
CA PHE A 150 13.25 -12.71 -6.07
C PHE A 150 14.58 -12.98 -6.78
N THR A 151 15.67 -12.64 -6.12
CA THR A 151 17.05 -12.99 -6.53
C THR A 151 17.83 -13.42 -5.29
N MET A 152 19.10 -13.78 -5.43
CA MET A 152 19.94 -14.07 -4.26
C MET A 152 19.96 -12.93 -3.24
N ASN A 153 19.96 -11.68 -3.72
CA ASN A 153 20.03 -10.49 -2.87
C ASN A 153 18.66 -9.81 -2.67
N LYS A 154 17.69 -10.01 -3.56
CA LYS A 154 16.35 -9.42 -3.47
C LYS A 154 15.41 -10.42 -2.81
N THR A 155 15.23 -10.26 -1.52
CA THR A 155 14.52 -11.17 -0.62
C THR A 155 13.19 -10.60 -0.14
N ILE A 156 12.88 -9.33 -0.50
CA ILE A 156 11.62 -8.64 -0.25
C ILE A 156 11.08 -8.09 -1.57
N VAL A 157 9.81 -8.38 -1.88
CA VAL A 157 9.12 -7.92 -3.09
C VAL A 157 7.87 -7.15 -2.70
N LEU A 158 7.83 -5.87 -3.04
CA LEU A 158 6.67 -5.02 -2.83
C LEU A 158 5.77 -5.10 -4.07
N GLY A 159 4.51 -5.48 -3.88
CA GLY A 159 3.50 -5.56 -4.94
C GLY A 159 2.48 -4.41 -4.87
N TYR A 160 1.58 -4.34 -5.85
CA TYR A 160 0.48 -3.38 -5.90
C TYR A 160 -0.83 -4.06 -5.48
N GLY A 161 -1.49 -3.50 -4.48
CA GLY A 161 -2.84 -3.87 -4.07
C GLY A 161 -3.81 -2.73 -4.43
N GLY A 162 -4.59 -2.92 -5.49
CA GLY A 162 -5.57 -1.95 -5.98
C GLY A 162 -6.95 -2.10 -5.33
N TYR A 163 -7.89 -1.31 -5.80
CA TYR A 163 -9.32 -1.46 -5.51
C TYR A 163 -10.09 -1.66 -6.80
N GLU A 164 -11.17 -2.44 -6.74
CA GLU A 164 -12.09 -2.59 -7.85
C GLU A 164 -12.69 -1.25 -8.28
N LYS A 165 -12.94 -1.14 -9.57
CA LYS A 165 -13.57 0.03 -10.15
C LYS A 165 -15.07 -0.02 -9.92
N VAL A 166 -15.60 1.03 -9.26
CA VAL A 166 -17.05 1.24 -9.12
C VAL A 166 -17.43 2.37 -10.08
N GLU A 167 -18.24 2.05 -11.07
CA GLU A 167 -18.66 3.04 -12.07
C GLU A 167 -19.48 4.17 -11.44
N ARG A 168 -19.30 5.38 -11.98
CA ARG A 168 -20.00 6.61 -11.53
C ARG A 168 -19.77 7.00 -10.07
N SER A 169 -18.88 6.33 -9.32
CA SER A 169 -18.56 6.68 -7.95
C SER A 169 -17.36 7.64 -7.89
N PHE A 170 -17.60 8.88 -7.44
CA PHE A 170 -16.52 9.84 -7.21
C PHE A 170 -15.64 9.43 -6.02
N LEU A 171 -16.26 8.88 -4.96
CA LEU A 171 -15.51 8.33 -3.82
C LEU A 171 -14.53 7.23 -4.27
N ASN A 172 -14.97 6.31 -5.13
CA ASN A 172 -14.08 5.28 -5.66
C ASN A 172 -12.88 5.87 -6.43
N LYS A 173 -13.09 6.96 -7.18
CA LYS A 173 -11.98 7.65 -7.85
C LYS A 173 -10.97 8.23 -6.86
N ILE A 174 -11.43 8.80 -5.74
CA ILE A 174 -10.55 9.31 -4.67
C ILE A 174 -9.79 8.17 -4.01
N ILE A 175 -10.47 7.06 -3.66
CA ILE A 175 -9.86 5.88 -3.04
C ILE A 175 -8.76 5.30 -3.95
N ARG A 176 -9.07 5.10 -5.23
CA ARG A 176 -8.12 4.56 -6.20
C ARG A 176 -6.95 5.52 -6.48
N PHE A 177 -7.23 6.83 -6.56
CA PHE A 177 -6.18 7.83 -6.72
C PHE A 177 -5.23 7.86 -5.51
N GLU A 178 -5.75 7.82 -4.29
CA GLU A 178 -4.94 7.73 -3.08
C GLU A 178 -4.06 6.48 -3.09
N THR A 179 -4.62 5.34 -3.50
CA THR A 179 -3.89 4.07 -3.62
C THR A 179 -2.79 4.14 -4.68
N VAL A 180 -3.06 4.76 -5.84
CA VAL A 180 -2.07 5.01 -6.89
C VAL A 180 -0.95 5.92 -6.37
N LEU A 181 -1.28 7.02 -5.68
CA LEU A 181 -0.29 7.95 -5.15
C LEU A 181 0.59 7.28 -4.08
N THR A 182 0.00 6.46 -3.21
CA THR A 182 0.73 5.65 -2.23
C THR A 182 1.68 4.67 -2.93
N ALA A 183 1.21 3.97 -3.98
CA ALA A 183 2.05 3.06 -4.76
C ALA A 183 3.20 3.80 -5.49
N ILE A 184 2.93 4.97 -6.07
CA ILE A 184 3.97 5.81 -6.65
C ILE A 184 5.06 6.11 -5.62
N GLN A 185 4.67 6.45 -4.40
CA GLN A 185 5.60 6.78 -3.32
C GLN A 185 6.45 5.56 -2.96
N TYR A 186 5.88 4.46 -2.46
CA TYR A 186 6.70 3.35 -1.96
C TYR A 186 7.48 2.63 -3.07
N PHE A 187 6.96 2.52 -4.29
CA PHE A 187 7.70 1.97 -5.41
C PHE A 187 8.87 2.86 -5.82
N SER A 188 8.68 4.17 -5.86
CA SER A 188 9.73 5.10 -6.24
C SER A 188 10.85 5.15 -5.22
N TRP A 189 10.49 5.21 -3.93
CA TRP A 189 11.48 5.18 -2.85
C TRP A 189 12.24 3.85 -2.82
N ALA A 190 11.59 2.72 -3.04
CA ALA A 190 12.28 1.43 -3.18
C ALA A 190 13.24 1.42 -4.39
N LYS A 191 12.84 2.02 -5.53
CA LYS A 191 13.70 2.10 -6.74
C LYS A 191 14.94 2.96 -6.56
N ILE A 192 14.89 3.99 -5.73
CA ILE A 192 16.09 4.78 -5.40
C ILE A 192 16.92 4.18 -4.26
N GLY A 193 16.45 3.03 -3.69
CA GLY A 193 17.16 2.30 -2.65
C GLY A 193 16.82 2.70 -1.21
N LEU A 194 15.70 3.37 -1.00
CA LEU A 194 15.19 3.82 0.29
C LEU A 194 13.76 3.28 0.51
N PRO A 195 13.54 1.95 0.51
CA PRO A 195 12.23 1.38 0.79
C PRO A 195 11.81 1.70 2.22
N TYR A 196 10.54 2.10 2.40
CA TYR A 196 10.04 2.50 3.71
C TYR A 196 8.73 1.83 4.13
N MET A 197 7.96 1.31 3.19
CA MET A 197 6.71 0.58 3.45
C MET A 197 6.38 -0.41 2.34
N GLY A 198 5.49 -1.32 2.63
CA GLY A 198 4.76 -2.19 1.70
C GLY A 198 3.30 -2.25 2.08
N VAL A 199 2.49 -2.96 1.33
CA VAL A 199 1.06 -3.17 1.60
C VAL A 199 0.79 -4.66 1.80
N GLY A 200 0.20 -5.05 2.93
CA GLY A 200 -0.10 -6.45 3.28
C GLY A 200 -0.97 -7.17 2.27
N ARG A 201 -1.76 -6.41 1.51
CA ARG A 201 -2.57 -6.92 0.42
C ARG A 201 -1.77 -7.55 -0.73
N ASN A 202 -0.47 -7.20 -0.86
CA ASN A 202 0.40 -7.77 -1.90
C ASN A 202 1.88 -7.58 -1.55
N LEU A 203 2.39 -8.46 -0.73
CA LEU A 203 3.75 -8.38 -0.20
C LEU A 203 4.37 -9.77 -0.21
N ALA A 204 5.64 -9.89 -0.60
CA ALA A 204 6.34 -11.15 -0.47
C ALA A 204 7.74 -10.96 0.12
N TYR A 205 8.18 -11.91 0.93
CA TYR A 205 9.54 -11.93 1.44
C TYR A 205 9.98 -13.35 1.79
N LYS A 206 11.29 -13.56 1.86
CA LYS A 206 11.84 -14.79 2.41
C LYS A 206 11.56 -14.86 3.91
N LYS A 207 11.20 -16.04 4.39
CA LYS A 207 10.89 -16.32 5.79
C LYS A 207 12.02 -15.89 6.74
N GLU A 208 13.28 -15.99 6.30
CA GLU A 208 14.45 -15.53 7.06
C GLU A 208 14.40 -14.03 7.41
N GLU A 209 13.86 -13.17 6.52
CA GLU A 209 13.76 -11.72 6.76
C GLU A 209 12.89 -11.41 7.98
N PHE A 210 11.85 -12.23 8.20
CA PHE A 210 11.01 -12.11 9.39
C PHE A 210 11.76 -12.40 10.67
N PHE A 211 12.54 -13.49 10.69
CA PHE A 211 13.29 -13.86 11.88
C PHE A 211 14.51 -12.98 12.12
N ASN A 212 15.16 -12.48 11.09
CA ASN A 212 16.31 -11.58 11.19
C ASN A 212 16.01 -10.29 11.95
N VAL A 213 14.76 -9.82 11.91
CA VAL A 213 14.31 -8.62 12.65
C VAL A 213 13.49 -8.97 13.89
N ASN A 214 13.52 -10.22 14.35
CA ASN A 214 12.70 -10.72 15.47
C ASN A 214 11.18 -10.56 15.25
N GLY A 215 10.73 -10.64 14.00
CA GLY A 215 9.33 -10.55 13.63
C GLY A 215 8.72 -9.18 13.94
N PHE A 216 7.61 -9.19 14.68
CA PHE A 216 6.87 -7.97 15.02
C PHE A 216 7.18 -7.43 16.43
N ILE A 217 8.21 -7.93 17.14
CA ILE A 217 8.45 -7.63 18.55
C ILE A 217 8.57 -6.13 18.81
N ASP A 218 9.34 -5.41 18.00
CA ASP A 218 9.61 -3.98 18.20
C ASP A 218 8.36 -3.09 18.11
N HIS A 219 7.29 -3.59 17.47
CA HIS A 219 6.06 -2.86 17.28
C HIS A 219 4.80 -3.71 17.56
N ILE A 220 4.92 -4.73 18.39
CA ILE A 220 3.81 -5.64 18.74
C ILE A 220 2.66 -4.91 19.44
N GLN A 221 2.95 -3.83 20.16
CA GLN A 221 1.95 -3.01 20.85
C GLN A 221 1.11 -2.14 19.88
N VAL A 222 1.57 -1.93 18.65
CA VAL A 222 0.84 -1.19 17.63
C VAL A 222 -0.12 -2.16 16.95
N ARG A 223 -1.42 -1.94 17.03
CA ARG A 223 -2.45 -2.86 16.52
C ARG A 223 -2.51 -2.98 15.00
N SER A 224 -1.87 -2.07 14.26
CA SER A 224 -1.71 -2.06 12.80
C SER A 224 -0.23 -2.10 12.44
N GLY A 225 0.12 -2.17 11.18
CA GLY A 225 1.51 -2.10 10.75
C GLY A 225 2.22 -3.45 10.72
N ASP A 226 1.47 -4.50 10.45
CA ASP A 226 2.02 -5.83 10.16
C ASP A 226 2.76 -5.86 8.82
N ASP A 227 2.46 -4.93 7.93
CA ASP A 227 3.08 -4.77 6.62
C ASP A 227 4.06 -3.59 6.58
N ASP A 228 3.58 -2.38 6.81
CA ASP A 228 4.35 -1.15 6.63
C ASP A 228 5.47 -1.00 7.69
N LEU A 229 5.19 -1.27 8.98
CA LEU A 229 6.22 -1.20 10.02
C LEU A 229 7.25 -2.34 9.88
N PHE A 230 6.82 -3.53 9.50
CA PHE A 230 7.74 -4.62 9.22
C PHE A 230 8.69 -4.25 8.08
N ILE A 231 8.16 -3.72 6.97
CA ILE A 231 8.99 -3.28 5.84
C ILE A 231 9.85 -2.08 6.22
N ASN A 232 9.35 -1.13 7.00
CA ASN A 232 10.16 -0.03 7.50
C ASN A 232 11.39 -0.50 8.29
N GLN A 233 11.24 -1.60 9.04
CA GLN A 233 12.32 -2.19 9.83
C GLN A 233 13.28 -3.03 8.96
N ALA A 234 12.77 -3.97 8.16
CA ALA A 234 13.52 -5.02 7.48
C ALA A 234 14.09 -4.60 6.12
N ALA A 235 13.39 -3.70 5.40
CA ALA A 235 13.73 -3.39 4.02
C ALA A 235 14.93 -2.43 3.90
N ASN A 236 15.73 -2.66 2.85
CA ASN A 236 16.86 -1.80 2.51
C ASN A 236 17.16 -1.89 1.00
N LYS A 237 18.13 -1.10 0.53
CA LYS A 237 18.54 -1.07 -0.89
C LYS A 237 18.98 -2.43 -1.41
N ALA A 238 19.63 -3.25 -0.60
CA ALA A 238 20.19 -4.52 -1.04
C ALA A 238 19.10 -5.58 -1.21
N ASN A 239 18.18 -5.70 -0.23
CA ASN A 239 17.23 -6.80 -0.16
C ASN A 239 15.87 -6.55 -0.82
N THR A 240 15.51 -5.31 -1.19
CA THR A 240 14.15 -4.96 -1.63
C THR A 240 14.06 -4.71 -3.14
N THR A 241 13.00 -5.21 -3.75
CA THR A 241 12.57 -4.93 -5.12
C THR A 241 11.06 -4.70 -5.20
N ILE A 242 10.55 -4.37 -6.38
CA ILE A 242 9.11 -4.12 -6.62
C ILE A 242 8.59 -5.03 -7.73
N SER A 243 7.31 -5.40 -7.68
CA SER A 243 6.58 -6.05 -8.76
C SER A 243 5.42 -5.17 -9.21
N TYR A 244 5.35 -4.86 -10.51
CA TYR A 244 4.33 -3.99 -11.10
C TYR A 244 3.86 -4.45 -12.49
N THR A 245 3.99 -5.73 -12.78
CA THR A 245 3.30 -6.34 -13.93
C THR A 245 1.83 -6.49 -13.58
N PRO A 246 0.90 -6.29 -14.52
CA PRO A 246 -0.54 -6.40 -14.23
C PRO A 246 -0.93 -7.73 -13.60
N GLU A 247 -0.26 -8.81 -13.98
CA GLU A 247 -0.50 -10.17 -13.48
C GLU A 247 -0.11 -10.32 -12.01
N SER A 248 0.74 -9.43 -11.48
CA SER A 248 1.18 -9.45 -10.07
C SER A 248 0.25 -8.69 -9.13
N PHE A 249 -0.82 -8.07 -9.62
CA PHE A 249 -1.68 -7.22 -8.78
C PHE A 249 -2.67 -8.04 -7.97
N THR A 250 -3.09 -7.49 -6.84
CA THR A 250 -4.27 -7.91 -6.10
C THR A 250 -5.28 -6.78 -6.07
N TYR A 251 -6.55 -7.13 -5.93
CA TYR A 251 -7.63 -6.15 -5.79
C TYR A 251 -8.51 -6.49 -4.60
N SER A 252 -9.13 -5.48 -4.01
CA SER A 252 -10.17 -5.62 -3.00
C SER A 252 -11.35 -4.71 -3.30
N GLU A 253 -12.50 -4.99 -2.71
CA GLU A 253 -13.66 -4.12 -2.81
C GLU A 253 -13.41 -2.80 -2.08
N PRO A 254 -13.73 -1.64 -2.68
CA PRO A 254 -13.55 -0.35 -2.03
C PRO A 254 -14.63 -0.14 -0.96
N LYS A 255 -14.33 0.66 0.06
CA LYS A 255 -15.34 1.10 1.03
C LYS A 255 -16.47 1.85 0.33
N LYS A 256 -17.70 1.59 0.74
CA LYS A 256 -18.91 2.11 0.09
C LYS A 256 -19.23 3.55 0.50
N THR A 257 -18.80 3.97 1.69
CA THR A 257 -19.05 5.31 2.21
C THR A 257 -17.77 6.07 2.55
N TYR A 258 -17.83 7.42 2.45
CA TYR A 258 -16.70 8.28 2.84
C TYR A 258 -16.34 8.07 4.32
N LYS A 259 -17.30 7.87 5.21
CA LYS A 259 -17.08 7.66 6.64
C LYS A 259 -16.27 6.39 6.91
N GLU A 260 -16.60 5.28 6.26
CA GLU A 260 -15.85 4.02 6.39
C GLU A 260 -14.42 4.16 5.89
N TRP A 261 -14.26 4.76 4.69
CA TRP A 261 -12.94 5.00 4.11
C TRP A 261 -12.11 5.96 4.99
N PHE A 262 -12.71 7.04 5.48
CA PHE A 262 -12.05 7.99 6.37
C PHE A 262 -11.57 7.30 7.67
N THR A 263 -12.39 6.46 8.28
CA THR A 263 -12.03 5.68 9.47
C THR A 263 -10.87 4.73 9.19
N GLN A 264 -10.90 4.03 8.05
CA GLN A 264 -9.82 3.18 7.60
C GLN A 264 -8.50 3.97 7.43
N LYS A 265 -8.56 5.14 6.80
CA LYS A 265 -7.36 5.97 6.57
C LYS A 265 -6.79 6.58 7.84
N ARG A 266 -7.63 6.97 8.79
CA ARG A 266 -7.16 7.42 10.10
C ARG A 266 -6.30 6.35 10.79
N ARG A 267 -6.72 5.09 10.72
CA ARG A 267 -5.97 3.96 11.27
C ARG A 267 -4.64 3.76 10.54
N HIS A 268 -4.62 3.78 9.19
CA HIS A 268 -3.39 3.61 8.42
C HIS A 268 -2.38 4.73 8.66
N ILE A 269 -2.83 5.98 8.78
CA ILE A 269 -1.92 7.11 9.02
C ILE A 269 -1.30 7.04 10.43
N SER A 270 -1.98 6.44 11.42
CA SER A 270 -1.43 6.33 12.76
C SER A 270 -0.17 5.47 12.86
N THR A 271 0.06 4.55 11.95
CA THR A 271 1.31 3.75 11.92
C THR A 271 2.53 4.57 11.53
N ALA A 272 2.33 5.62 10.73
CA ALA A 272 3.43 6.47 10.25
C ALA A 272 4.18 7.19 11.39
N GLU A 273 3.58 7.34 12.57
CA GLU A 273 4.24 7.87 13.78
C GLU A 273 5.43 6.99 14.21
N HIS A 274 5.42 5.71 13.87
CA HIS A 274 6.43 4.74 14.21
C HIS A 274 7.50 4.54 13.13
N TYR A 275 7.41 5.20 11.98
CA TYR A 275 8.42 5.13 10.93
C TYR A 275 9.74 5.75 11.37
N LYS A 276 10.84 5.34 10.72
CA LYS A 276 12.16 5.97 10.88
C LYS A 276 12.06 7.48 10.65
N PHE A 277 12.87 8.25 11.36
CA PHE A 277 12.83 9.71 11.32
C PHE A 277 12.90 10.28 9.90
N PHE A 278 13.81 9.76 9.07
CA PHE A 278 13.96 10.20 7.68
C PHE A 278 12.68 9.97 6.86
N ASP A 279 12.02 8.82 7.04
CA ASP A 279 10.80 8.49 6.32
C ASP A 279 9.64 9.42 6.71
N LYS A 280 9.52 9.71 8.00
CA LYS A 280 8.54 10.73 8.49
C LYS A 280 8.82 12.11 7.91
N MET A 281 10.08 12.52 7.91
CA MET A 281 10.49 13.83 7.41
C MET A 281 10.17 13.98 5.91
N GLN A 282 10.53 12.98 5.10
CA GLN A 282 10.31 13.05 3.66
C GLN A 282 8.82 13.00 3.28
N LEU A 283 8.01 12.18 3.97
CA LEU A 283 6.57 12.13 3.76
C LEU A 283 5.90 13.43 4.21
N GLY A 284 6.30 13.95 5.37
CA GLY A 284 5.81 15.22 5.90
C GLY A 284 6.16 16.41 4.99
N LEU A 285 7.40 16.47 4.50
CA LEU A 285 7.83 17.53 3.58
C LEU A 285 7.04 17.50 2.27
N PHE A 286 6.80 16.30 1.73
CA PHE A 286 5.96 16.16 0.53
C PHE A 286 4.54 16.68 0.78
N PHE A 287 3.88 16.24 1.85
CA PHE A 287 2.53 16.69 2.20
C PHE A 287 2.46 18.20 2.44
N VAL A 288 3.37 18.74 3.25
CA VAL A 288 3.43 20.18 3.57
C VAL A 288 3.67 21.00 2.29
N SER A 289 4.53 20.52 1.39
CA SER A 289 4.77 21.21 0.11
C SER A 289 3.51 21.26 -0.76
N GLN A 290 2.68 20.20 -0.78
CA GLN A 290 1.41 20.22 -1.50
C GLN A 290 0.42 21.23 -0.89
N LEU A 291 0.31 21.26 0.43
CA LEU A 291 -0.57 22.18 1.14
C LEU A 291 -0.17 23.64 0.87
N PHE A 292 1.10 23.98 1.06
CA PHE A 292 1.60 25.34 0.82
C PHE A 292 1.49 25.73 -0.65
N PHE A 293 1.67 24.82 -1.59
CA PHE A 293 1.51 25.13 -3.00
C PHE A 293 0.12 25.72 -3.29
N PHE A 294 -0.95 25.05 -2.90
CA PHE A 294 -2.32 25.53 -3.15
C PHE A 294 -2.62 26.81 -2.37
N LEU A 295 -2.20 26.89 -1.10
CA LEU A 295 -2.40 28.08 -0.28
C LEU A 295 -1.73 29.31 -0.91
N LEU A 296 -0.49 29.19 -1.34
CA LEU A 296 0.29 30.30 -1.90
C LEU A 296 -0.22 30.72 -3.29
N VAL A 297 -0.67 29.76 -4.10
CA VAL A 297 -1.36 30.11 -5.37
C VAL A 297 -2.59 30.96 -5.11
N ILE A 298 -3.44 30.57 -4.15
CA ILE A 298 -4.65 31.33 -3.80
C ILE A 298 -4.28 32.74 -3.33
N ILE A 299 -3.31 32.87 -2.41
CA ILE A 299 -2.88 34.17 -1.87
C ILE A 299 -2.33 35.06 -2.99
N LEU A 300 -1.38 34.56 -3.79
CA LEU A 300 -0.75 35.38 -4.84
C LEU A 300 -1.70 35.83 -5.92
N LEU A 301 -2.66 34.98 -6.31
CA LEU A 301 -3.69 35.32 -7.28
C LEU A 301 -4.73 36.32 -6.69
N ALA A 302 -5.11 36.15 -5.42
CA ALA A 302 -6.05 37.06 -4.75
C ALA A 302 -5.50 38.50 -4.69
N PHE A 303 -4.18 38.65 -4.45
CA PHE A 303 -3.50 39.95 -4.47
C PHE A 303 -3.03 40.38 -5.88
N GLN A 304 -3.30 39.60 -6.91
CA GLN A 304 -2.85 39.81 -8.29
C GLN A 304 -1.33 40.04 -8.41
N PHE A 305 -0.56 39.52 -7.44
CA PHE A 305 0.88 39.69 -7.41
C PHE A 305 1.57 38.71 -8.35
N GLN A 306 2.26 39.23 -9.38
CA GLN A 306 2.96 38.41 -10.40
C GLN A 306 2.07 37.29 -10.98
N TRP A 307 0.77 37.57 -11.13
CA TRP A 307 -0.24 36.56 -11.48
C TRP A 307 0.08 35.80 -12.76
N ILE A 308 0.69 36.43 -13.78
CA ILE A 308 1.12 35.74 -15.01
C ILE A 308 2.20 34.71 -14.70
N ALA A 309 3.19 35.07 -13.90
CA ALA A 309 4.26 34.14 -13.48
C ALA A 309 3.68 32.99 -12.63
N VAL A 310 2.74 33.29 -11.72
CA VAL A 310 2.05 32.28 -10.90
C VAL A 310 1.29 31.30 -11.77
N LEU A 311 0.54 31.78 -12.75
CA LEU A 311 -0.20 30.90 -13.69
C LEU A 311 0.75 30.08 -14.58
N ALA A 312 1.85 30.63 -15.04
CA ALA A 312 2.86 29.91 -15.82
C ALA A 312 3.51 28.79 -14.99
N ILE A 313 3.87 29.08 -13.73
CA ILE A 313 4.43 28.08 -12.80
C ILE A 313 3.39 27.01 -12.48
N LEU A 314 2.13 27.39 -12.24
CA LEU A 314 1.02 26.46 -12.01
C LEU A 314 0.83 25.52 -13.20
N ALA A 315 0.79 26.03 -14.41
CA ALA A 315 0.65 25.24 -15.64
C ALA A 315 1.85 24.27 -15.82
N THR A 316 3.07 24.76 -15.59
CA THR A 316 4.27 23.93 -15.66
C THR A 316 4.24 22.80 -14.62
N ARG A 317 3.91 23.10 -13.37
CA ARG A 317 3.76 22.09 -12.31
C ARG A 317 2.71 21.04 -12.69
N TYR A 318 1.52 21.48 -13.13
CA TYR A 318 0.48 20.53 -13.52
C TYR A 318 0.87 19.66 -14.69
N THR A 319 1.55 20.19 -15.70
CA THR A 319 2.05 19.41 -16.84
C THR A 319 3.01 18.30 -16.36
N ILE A 320 3.96 18.62 -15.49
CA ILE A 320 4.94 17.66 -14.97
C ILE A 320 4.28 16.62 -14.09
N VAL A 321 3.48 17.05 -13.11
CA VAL A 321 2.84 16.15 -12.15
C VAL A 321 1.85 15.23 -12.84
N TRP A 322 1.04 15.78 -13.75
CA TRP A 322 0.08 14.99 -14.52
C TRP A 322 0.78 13.95 -15.41
N THR A 323 1.91 14.30 -16.01
CA THR A 323 2.71 13.34 -16.79
C THR A 323 3.23 12.20 -15.90
N VAL A 324 3.84 12.52 -14.75
CA VAL A 324 4.42 11.51 -13.84
C VAL A 324 3.33 10.60 -13.26
N VAL A 325 2.25 11.21 -12.74
CA VAL A 325 1.11 10.46 -12.17
C VAL A 325 0.40 9.66 -13.27
N GLY A 326 0.20 10.26 -14.45
CA GLY A 326 -0.44 9.61 -15.59
C GLY A 326 0.33 8.41 -16.12
N CYS A 327 1.65 8.49 -16.24
CA CYS A 327 2.49 7.36 -16.62
C CYS A 327 2.45 6.25 -15.56
N SER A 328 2.49 6.62 -14.28
CA SER A 328 2.39 5.67 -13.16
C SER A 328 1.02 4.98 -13.11
N ALA A 329 -0.07 5.74 -13.20
CA ALA A 329 -1.43 5.21 -13.25
C ALA A 329 -1.63 4.25 -14.44
N GLY A 330 -1.00 4.56 -15.59
CA GLY A 330 -1.01 3.65 -16.74
C GLY A 330 -0.37 2.30 -16.45
N LYS A 331 0.75 2.28 -15.73
CA LYS A 331 1.42 1.04 -15.30
C LYS A 331 0.57 0.22 -14.32
N LEU A 332 -0.19 0.90 -13.46
CA LEU A 332 -1.04 0.30 -12.44
C LEU A 332 -2.46 -0.03 -12.96
N LYS A 333 -2.71 0.13 -14.27
CA LYS A 333 -4.03 -0.10 -14.93
C LYS A 333 -5.15 0.84 -14.45
N GLU A 334 -4.78 2.03 -13.97
CA GLU A 334 -5.67 3.04 -13.41
C GLU A 334 -5.84 4.25 -14.37
N ASN A 335 -6.00 3.98 -15.67
CA ASN A 335 -5.99 5.00 -16.72
C ASN A 335 -7.10 6.05 -16.61
N ASP A 336 -8.28 5.68 -16.15
CA ASP A 336 -9.42 6.58 -16.01
C ASP A 336 -9.23 7.66 -14.95
N ILE A 337 -8.36 7.44 -13.97
CA ILE A 337 -8.02 8.44 -12.95
C ILE A 337 -7.28 9.64 -13.54
N LYS A 338 -6.57 9.47 -14.65
CA LYS A 338 -5.77 10.53 -15.28
C LYS A 338 -6.58 11.78 -15.57
N ILE A 339 -7.81 11.62 -16.08
CA ILE A 339 -8.69 12.75 -16.42
C ILE A 339 -9.15 13.50 -15.17
N TRP A 340 -9.36 12.78 -14.08
CA TRP A 340 -9.84 13.33 -12.81
C TRP A 340 -8.74 13.93 -11.94
N PHE A 341 -7.46 13.77 -12.33
CA PHE A 341 -6.31 14.10 -11.50
C PHE A 341 -6.40 15.44 -10.78
N PRO A 342 -6.68 16.60 -11.43
CA PRO A 342 -6.69 17.87 -10.71
C PRO A 342 -7.76 17.94 -9.60
N VAL A 343 -8.91 17.32 -9.84
CA VAL A 343 -10.02 17.33 -8.88
C VAL A 343 -9.76 16.37 -7.72
N VAL A 344 -9.31 15.16 -8.01
CA VAL A 344 -9.03 14.15 -6.96
C VAL A 344 -7.80 14.50 -6.13
N GLU A 345 -6.81 15.21 -6.69
CA GLU A 345 -5.67 15.74 -5.93
C GLU A 345 -6.13 16.70 -4.83
N ILE A 346 -6.97 17.68 -5.19
CA ILE A 346 -7.51 18.64 -4.22
C ILE A 346 -8.37 17.91 -3.17
N ALA A 347 -9.27 17.02 -3.60
CA ALA A 347 -10.13 16.26 -2.71
C ALA A 347 -9.31 15.42 -1.71
N LEU A 348 -8.21 14.81 -2.16
CA LEU A 348 -7.32 14.04 -1.31
C LEU A 348 -6.62 14.92 -0.27
N ILE A 349 -6.09 16.08 -0.66
CA ILE A 349 -5.42 17.03 0.25
C ILE A 349 -6.42 17.48 1.33
N LEU A 350 -7.63 17.86 0.96
CA LEU A 350 -8.67 18.25 1.92
C LEU A 350 -9.02 17.10 2.88
N THR A 351 -9.09 15.87 2.38
CA THR A 351 -9.31 14.69 3.21
C THR A 351 -8.15 14.47 4.18
N GLN A 352 -6.90 14.61 3.73
CA GLN A 352 -5.72 14.47 4.58
C GLN A 352 -5.67 15.53 5.68
N ILE A 353 -5.98 16.79 5.37
CA ILE A 353 -6.10 17.86 6.36
C ILE A 353 -7.17 17.49 7.41
N ASN A 354 -8.35 17.02 6.97
CA ASN A 354 -9.41 16.60 7.87
C ASN A 354 -8.98 15.43 8.77
N ILE A 355 -8.25 14.46 8.25
CA ILE A 355 -7.69 13.35 9.04
C ILE A 355 -6.72 13.88 10.10
N PHE A 356 -5.78 14.76 9.73
CA PHE A 356 -4.83 15.34 10.69
C PHE A 356 -5.54 16.11 11.80
N ILE A 357 -6.47 16.99 11.45
CA ILE A 357 -7.27 17.75 12.43
C ILE A 357 -8.02 16.79 13.35
N THR A 358 -8.71 15.80 12.79
CA THR A 358 -9.49 14.84 13.58
C THR A 358 -8.59 14.02 14.52
N ASN A 359 -7.40 13.62 14.08
CA ASN A 359 -6.47 12.84 14.92
C ASN A 359 -5.87 13.66 16.08
N ILE A 360 -5.82 15.00 15.97
CA ILE A 360 -5.44 15.86 17.11
C ILE A 360 -6.48 15.78 18.23
N PHE A 361 -7.77 15.73 17.89
CA PHE A 361 -8.87 15.77 18.88
C PHE A 361 -9.37 14.38 19.29
N SER A 362 -9.13 13.33 18.52
CA SER A 362 -9.59 11.98 18.83
C SER A 362 -8.63 10.92 18.30
N LYS A 363 -8.37 9.89 19.13
CA LYS A 363 -7.59 8.74 18.67
C LYS A 363 -8.39 7.91 17.64
N PRO A 364 -7.73 7.32 16.63
CA PRO A 364 -8.40 6.45 15.68
C PRO A 364 -9.01 5.22 16.40
N VAL A 365 -10.20 4.82 15.97
CA VAL A 365 -10.86 3.60 16.46
C VAL A 365 -10.08 2.41 15.89
N TYR A 366 -9.68 1.51 16.77
CA TYR A 366 -8.91 0.34 16.38
C TYR A 366 -9.84 -0.76 15.83
N TRP A 367 -9.21 -1.75 15.19
CA TRP A 367 -9.78 -2.95 14.63
C TRP A 367 -10.73 -3.63 15.64
N LYS A 368 -11.96 -3.96 15.19
CA LYS A 368 -12.91 -4.79 15.96
C LYS A 368 -12.60 -6.25 15.71
#